data_180d638b4f7fb1868ce7662614f14c83
#
_entry.id   180d638b4f7fb1868ce7662614f14c83
#
_cell.length_a   1.000
_cell.length_b   1.000
_cell.length_c   1.000
_cell.angle_alpha   90.00
_cell.angle_beta   90.00
_cell.angle_gamma   90.00
#
_symmetry.space_group_name_H-M   'P 1'
#
loop_
_entity.id
_entity.type
_entity.pdbx_description
1 polymer ?
#
loop_
_entity_poly.entity_id
_entity_poly.type
_entity_poly.pdbx_seq_one_letter_code
_entity_poly.pdbx_strand_id
1 'polypeptide(L)'
;ASPGPALRVQAREEDGAERAVPPGGQATLMALLECLQPFKDPPELRLQYTAPGGRAFNHLLRLPVAMTCFLEPVPLPDRGAFEDRWGRLAPQDGNDAQETVGLSSATDPGARLARLRRMMEQGMRMAVVESNADTELLAAATFRTNTSGPDGNKLSVGCLVKVNVPPGNPSTLQVAVRSTAARASWGLLHAVAAQARGLD
;
A
#
# COMPACT_ATOMS: atom_id res chain seq x y z
N ALA A 1 18.52 -15.24 -6.82
CA ALA A 1 18.47 -15.10 -5.37
C ALA A 1 17.00 -14.95 -4.97
N SER A 2 16.51 -15.74 -4.02
CA SER A 2 15.17 -15.53 -3.46
C SER A 2 15.15 -14.18 -2.76
N PRO A 3 14.12 -13.35 -2.99
CA PRO A 3 14.02 -12.08 -2.29
C PRO A 3 13.90 -12.34 -0.79
N GLY A 4 14.63 -11.57 0.01
CA GLY A 4 14.53 -11.61 1.46
C GLY A 4 13.11 -11.27 1.96
N PRO A 5 12.82 -11.43 3.27
CA PRO A 5 11.52 -11.12 3.82
C PRO A 5 11.16 -9.64 3.61
N ALA A 6 9.90 -9.37 3.27
CA ALA A 6 9.44 -8.00 3.07
C ALA A 6 9.19 -7.27 4.40
N LEU A 7 8.83 -8.00 5.42
CA LEU A 7 8.53 -7.50 6.75
C LEU A 7 9.31 -8.28 7.81
N ARG A 8 9.71 -7.57 8.87
CA ARG A 8 10.16 -8.17 10.13
C ARG A 8 9.07 -7.97 11.16
N VAL A 9 8.69 -9.06 11.83
CA VAL A 9 7.71 -9.03 12.91
C VAL A 9 8.43 -9.28 14.21
N GLN A 10 8.28 -8.38 15.16
CA GLN A 10 8.75 -8.56 16.54
C GLN A 10 7.52 -8.62 17.44
N ALA A 11 7.19 -9.82 17.90
CA ALA A 11 6.16 -9.97 18.90
C ALA A 11 6.72 -9.54 20.26
N ARG A 12 6.01 -8.66 20.97
CA ARG A 12 6.26 -8.38 22.36
C ARG A 12 5.24 -9.18 23.17
N GLU A 13 5.74 -10.11 23.97
CA GLU A 13 4.93 -10.68 25.04
C GLU A 13 4.83 -9.61 26.13
N GLU A 14 3.63 -9.31 26.62
CA GLU A 14 3.49 -8.58 27.88
C GLU A 14 4.05 -9.47 28.99
N ASP A 15 4.90 -8.89 29.85
CA ASP A 15 5.46 -9.59 31.02
C ASP A 15 4.31 -10.17 31.85
N GLY A 16 4.27 -11.51 31.96
CA GLY A 16 3.21 -12.23 32.66
C GLY A 16 2.07 -12.77 31.79
N ALA A 17 2.14 -12.66 30.47
CA ALA A 17 1.17 -13.30 29.58
C ALA A 17 1.25 -14.82 29.75
N GLU A 18 0.22 -15.41 30.37
CA GLU A 18 0.07 -16.86 30.43
C GLU A 18 0.11 -17.45 29.02
N ARG A 19 1.00 -18.40 28.77
CA ARG A 19 1.07 -19.13 27.50
C ARG A 19 -0.18 -19.97 27.22
N ALA A 20 -1.08 -20.07 28.19
CA ALA A 20 -2.33 -20.77 28.09
C ALA A 20 -3.51 -19.79 28.20
N VAL A 21 -4.37 -19.77 27.19
CA VAL A 21 -5.62 -19.03 27.20
C VAL A 21 -6.72 -19.96 27.71
N PRO A 22 -7.38 -19.66 28.86
CA PRO A 22 -8.43 -20.50 29.38
C PRO A 22 -9.65 -20.52 28.43
N PRO A 23 -10.52 -21.53 28.52
CA PRO A 23 -11.76 -21.57 27.73
C PRO A 23 -12.59 -20.29 27.90
N GLY A 24 -12.96 -19.65 26.78
CA GLY A 24 -13.67 -18.36 26.77
C GLY A 24 -12.79 -17.16 27.08
N GLY A 25 -11.51 -17.34 27.36
CA GLY A 25 -10.53 -16.28 27.58
C GLY A 25 -10.03 -15.65 26.29
N GLN A 26 -9.37 -14.51 26.42
CA GLN A 26 -8.71 -13.78 25.33
C GLN A 26 -7.26 -13.50 25.70
N ALA A 27 -6.40 -13.52 24.68
CA ALA A 27 -5.02 -13.07 24.80
C ALA A 27 -4.76 -11.98 23.76
N THR A 28 -4.08 -10.92 24.18
CA THR A 28 -3.66 -9.83 23.29
C THR A 28 -2.17 -9.97 23.01
N LEU A 29 -1.81 -10.00 21.73
CA LEU A 29 -0.44 -10.02 21.28
C LEU A 29 -0.12 -8.66 20.62
N MET A 30 0.88 -7.97 21.13
CA MET A 30 1.41 -6.78 20.48
C MET A 30 2.54 -7.17 19.54
N ALA A 31 2.45 -6.74 18.28
CA ALA A 31 3.49 -6.99 17.30
C ALA A 31 3.98 -5.67 16.70
N LEU A 32 5.29 -5.48 16.69
CA LEU A 32 5.95 -4.42 15.94
C LEU A 32 6.28 -4.94 14.55
N LEU A 33 5.82 -4.20 13.54
CA LEU A 33 6.06 -4.53 12.15
C LEU A 33 7.07 -3.54 11.55
N GLU A 34 8.18 -4.06 11.07
CA GLU A 34 9.17 -3.27 10.34
C GLU A 34 9.13 -3.64 8.86
N CYS A 35 9.00 -2.63 8.00
CA CYS A 35 9.08 -2.84 6.57
C CYS A 35 10.53 -2.82 6.09
N LEU A 36 10.96 -3.91 5.45
CA LEU A 36 12.31 -4.06 4.92
C LEU A 36 12.39 -3.79 3.41
N GLN A 37 11.32 -4.09 2.69
CA GLN A 37 11.22 -3.85 1.24
C GLN A 37 9.74 -3.77 0.82
N PRO A 38 9.44 -3.16 -0.34
CA PRO A 38 8.08 -3.10 -0.87
C PRO A 38 7.48 -4.49 -1.06
N PHE A 39 6.18 -4.61 -0.79
CA PHE A 39 5.42 -5.86 -0.93
C PHE A 39 4.06 -5.60 -1.57
N LYS A 40 3.50 -6.62 -2.19
CA LYS A 40 2.17 -6.56 -2.83
C LYS A 40 1.11 -7.18 -1.93
N ASP A 41 1.39 -8.37 -1.43
CA ASP A 41 0.42 -9.15 -0.67
C ASP A 41 0.52 -8.88 0.83
N PRO A 42 -0.60 -8.79 1.55
CA PRO A 42 -0.59 -8.66 3.00
C PRO A 42 0.21 -9.78 3.67
N PRO A 43 0.94 -9.49 4.75
CA PRO A 43 1.69 -10.51 5.48
C PRO A 43 0.76 -11.53 6.13
N GLU A 44 1.23 -12.77 6.23
CA GLU A 44 0.51 -13.87 6.84
C GLU A 44 1.11 -14.21 8.19
N LEU A 45 0.26 -14.33 9.21
CA LEU A 45 0.59 -14.80 10.53
C LEU A 45 0.15 -16.26 10.67
N ARG A 46 1.09 -17.15 11.03
CA ARG A 46 0.76 -18.52 11.37
C ARG A 46 0.57 -18.64 12.89
N LEU A 47 -0.66 -18.95 13.30
CA LEU A 47 -1.01 -19.22 14.69
C LEU A 47 -1.06 -20.72 14.91
N GLN A 48 -0.22 -21.22 15.84
CA GLN A 48 -0.19 -22.62 16.24
C GLN A 48 -0.49 -22.72 17.74
N TYR A 49 -1.42 -23.58 18.10
CA TYR A 49 -1.73 -23.86 19.50
C TYR A 49 -2.19 -25.30 19.70
N THR A 50 -2.09 -25.76 20.93
CA THR A 50 -2.54 -27.08 21.33
C THR A 50 -3.72 -26.93 22.29
N ALA A 51 -4.87 -27.54 21.94
CA ALA A 51 -6.02 -27.57 22.83
C ALA A 51 -5.88 -28.62 23.94
N PRO A 52 -6.66 -28.55 25.01
CA PRO A 52 -6.76 -29.63 26.00
C PRO A 52 -7.02 -30.96 25.32
N GLY A 53 -6.28 -32.01 25.73
CA GLY A 53 -6.31 -33.29 25.07
C GLY A 53 -5.23 -33.52 23.99
N GLY A 54 -4.34 -32.53 23.79
CA GLY A 54 -3.15 -32.67 22.92
C GLY A 54 -3.42 -32.43 21.44
N ARG A 55 -4.63 -31.99 21.06
CA ARG A 55 -4.93 -31.69 19.66
C ARG A 55 -4.29 -30.39 19.22
N ALA A 56 -3.42 -30.46 18.21
CA ALA A 56 -2.77 -29.28 17.64
C ALA A 56 -3.64 -28.64 16.55
N PHE A 57 -3.64 -27.32 16.53
CA PHE A 57 -4.30 -26.48 15.53
C PHE A 57 -3.28 -25.56 14.87
N ASN A 58 -3.52 -25.27 13.60
CA ASN A 58 -2.69 -24.39 12.80
C ASN A 58 -3.61 -23.51 11.95
N HIS A 59 -3.56 -22.20 12.17
CA HIS A 59 -4.34 -21.21 11.43
C HIS A 59 -3.41 -20.25 10.71
N LEU A 60 -3.75 -19.93 9.48
CA LEU A 60 -3.11 -18.88 8.70
C LEU A 60 -4.02 -17.66 8.66
N LEU A 61 -3.54 -16.55 9.21
CA LEU A 61 -4.28 -15.30 9.30
C LEU A 61 -3.59 -14.26 8.43
N ARG A 62 -4.33 -13.64 7.51
CA ARG A 62 -3.82 -12.46 6.79
C ARG A 62 -3.93 -11.24 7.68
N LEU A 63 -2.79 -10.59 7.93
CA LEU A 63 -2.77 -9.35 8.69
C LEU A 63 -3.29 -8.20 7.81
N PRO A 64 -4.13 -7.30 8.34
CA PRO A 64 -4.65 -6.17 7.60
C PRO A 64 -3.60 -5.05 7.45
N VAL A 65 -2.42 -5.40 6.97
CA VAL A 65 -1.29 -4.49 6.79
C VAL A 65 -1.02 -4.35 5.30
N ALA A 66 -1.40 -3.23 4.74
CA ALA A 66 -1.12 -2.89 3.35
C ALA A 66 0.23 -2.14 3.24
N MET A 67 0.83 -2.18 2.06
CA MET A 67 2.05 -1.42 1.76
C MET A 67 1.86 0.08 2.03
N THR A 68 0.66 0.60 1.85
CA THR A 68 0.31 2.00 2.08
C THR A 68 0.51 2.47 3.53
N CYS A 69 0.53 1.55 4.51
CA CYS A 69 0.84 1.88 5.92
C CYS A 69 2.26 2.45 6.10
N PHE A 70 3.16 2.20 5.16
CA PHE A 70 4.57 2.63 5.19
C PHE A 70 4.86 3.80 4.23
N LEU A 71 3.85 4.42 3.67
CA LEU A 71 3.99 5.62 2.86
C LEU A 71 4.07 6.87 3.75
N GLU A 72 4.87 7.83 3.29
CA GLU A 72 4.91 9.20 3.80
C GLU A 72 4.58 10.16 2.67
N PRO A 73 3.69 11.13 2.89
CA PRO A 73 3.30 12.07 1.85
C PRO A 73 4.50 12.94 1.42
N VAL A 74 4.62 13.16 0.12
CA VAL A 74 5.62 14.06 -0.47
C VAL A 74 4.89 15.20 -1.17
N PRO A 75 4.73 16.35 -0.54
CA PRO A 75 4.12 17.51 -1.18
C PRO A 75 4.93 17.92 -2.41
N LEU A 76 4.27 18.14 -3.52
CA LEU A 76 4.83 18.74 -4.71
C LEU A 76 4.15 20.10 -4.94
N PRO A 77 4.89 21.14 -5.36
CA PRO A 77 4.36 22.48 -5.45
C PRO A 77 3.22 22.61 -6.51
N ASP A 78 3.35 21.86 -7.60
CA ASP A 78 2.42 21.94 -8.72
C ASP A 78 2.48 20.72 -9.63
N ARG A 79 1.64 20.73 -10.66
CA ARG A 79 1.61 19.71 -11.71
C ARG A 79 2.93 19.62 -12.49
N GLY A 80 3.60 20.71 -12.76
CA GLY A 80 4.86 20.74 -13.49
C GLY A 80 5.94 19.93 -12.77
N ALA A 81 6.07 20.15 -11.46
CA ALA A 81 7.00 19.38 -10.61
C ALA A 81 6.66 17.88 -10.56
N PHE A 82 5.36 17.52 -10.64
CA PHE A 82 4.95 16.13 -10.75
C PHE A 82 5.36 15.52 -12.09
N GLU A 83 5.04 16.20 -13.22
CA GLU A 83 5.34 15.69 -14.57
C GLU A 83 6.86 15.56 -14.81
N ASP A 84 7.66 16.49 -14.29
CA ASP A 84 9.12 16.39 -14.33
C ASP A 84 9.64 15.14 -13.63
N ARG A 85 9.11 14.84 -12.42
CA ARG A 85 9.47 13.62 -11.69
C ARG A 85 8.95 12.37 -12.38
N TRP A 86 7.73 12.43 -12.91
CA TRP A 86 7.13 11.35 -13.68
C TRP A 86 7.96 10.98 -14.91
N GLY A 87 8.46 12.01 -15.64
CA GLY A 87 9.33 11.81 -16.79
C GLY A 87 10.70 11.20 -16.44
N ARG A 88 11.27 11.60 -15.30
CA ARG A 88 12.55 11.03 -14.82
C ARG A 88 12.44 9.56 -14.40
N LEU A 89 11.27 9.15 -13.94
CA LEU A 89 10.94 7.75 -13.64
C LEU A 89 10.41 7.04 -14.91
N ALA A 90 10.99 7.36 -16.07
CA ALA A 90 10.61 6.73 -17.34
C ALA A 90 10.61 5.19 -17.22
N PRO A 91 9.78 4.48 -18.00
CA PRO A 91 9.61 3.04 -17.91
C PRO A 91 10.93 2.33 -18.21
N GLN A 92 11.68 2.05 -17.17
CA GLN A 92 12.90 1.23 -17.20
C GLN A 92 12.69 0.12 -16.18
N ASP A 93 12.99 -1.10 -16.56
CA ASP A 93 13.06 -2.27 -15.68
C ASP A 93 11.79 -2.58 -14.84
N GLY A 94 10.61 -2.31 -15.38
CA GLY A 94 9.33 -2.62 -14.70
C GLY A 94 8.94 -1.62 -13.59
N ASN A 95 9.58 -0.46 -13.54
CA ASN A 95 9.24 0.61 -12.58
C ASN A 95 7.91 1.32 -12.89
N ASP A 96 7.31 1.04 -14.03
CA ASP A 96 6.02 1.52 -14.49
C ASP A 96 4.99 0.39 -14.42
N ALA A 97 3.89 0.64 -13.74
CA ALA A 97 2.78 -0.30 -13.62
C ALA A 97 1.47 0.44 -13.90
N GLN A 98 0.60 -0.17 -14.69
CA GLN A 98 -0.68 0.44 -15.05
C GLN A 98 -1.80 -0.59 -15.16
N GLU A 99 -3.02 -0.14 -14.86
CA GLU A 99 -4.24 -0.94 -14.92
C GLU A 99 -5.43 -0.07 -15.28
N THR A 100 -6.36 -0.62 -16.06
CA THR A 100 -7.68 -0.03 -16.26
C THR A 100 -8.67 -0.69 -15.32
N VAL A 101 -9.26 0.11 -14.43
CA VAL A 101 -10.25 -0.35 -13.44
C VAL A 101 -11.63 -0.07 -13.99
N GLY A 102 -12.41 -1.11 -14.23
CA GLY A 102 -13.84 -1.01 -14.52
C GLY A 102 -14.61 -0.71 -13.24
N LEU A 103 -15.63 0.14 -13.35
CA LEU A 103 -16.47 0.58 -12.25
C LEU A 103 -17.91 0.17 -12.54
N SER A 104 -18.62 -0.30 -11.52
CA SER A 104 -19.98 -0.85 -11.67
C SER A 104 -21.04 0.22 -11.67
N SER A 105 -20.79 1.38 -11.08
CA SER A 105 -21.80 2.42 -10.90
C SER A 105 -21.67 3.60 -11.88
N ALA A 106 -22.80 4.18 -12.22
CA ALA A 106 -22.90 5.42 -12.98
C ALA A 106 -22.65 6.68 -12.12
N THR A 107 -21.83 6.56 -11.08
CA THR A 107 -21.47 7.69 -10.19
C THR A 107 -20.75 8.78 -11.00
N ASP A 108 -21.07 10.02 -10.72
CA ASP A 108 -20.40 11.17 -11.31
C ASP A 108 -18.86 11.08 -11.19
N PRO A 109 -18.10 11.22 -12.30
CA PRO A 109 -16.66 11.09 -12.29
C PRO A 109 -15.96 12.04 -11.30
N GLY A 110 -16.43 13.27 -11.17
CA GLY A 110 -15.88 14.27 -10.24
C GLY A 110 -16.06 13.83 -8.77
N ALA A 111 -17.27 13.38 -8.41
CA ALA A 111 -17.53 12.85 -7.07
C ALA A 111 -16.69 11.62 -6.75
N ARG A 112 -16.42 10.78 -7.75
CA ARG A 112 -15.56 9.60 -7.59
C ARG A 112 -14.10 9.99 -7.37
N LEU A 113 -13.57 10.90 -8.20
CA LEU A 113 -12.20 11.40 -7.99
C LEU A 113 -12.05 12.11 -6.65
N ALA A 114 -13.06 12.82 -6.18
CA ALA A 114 -13.06 13.45 -4.86
C ALA A 114 -13.03 12.41 -3.72
N ARG A 115 -13.71 11.27 -3.86
CA ARG A 115 -13.61 10.16 -2.90
C ARG A 115 -12.23 9.51 -2.94
N LEU A 116 -11.70 9.27 -4.13
CA LEU A 116 -10.38 8.70 -4.33
C LEU A 116 -9.29 9.62 -3.77
N ARG A 117 -9.41 10.92 -3.97
CA ARG A 117 -8.54 11.93 -3.36
C ARG A 117 -8.48 11.80 -1.85
N ARG A 118 -9.65 11.81 -1.18
CA ARG A 118 -9.73 11.65 0.29
C ARG A 118 -9.09 10.34 0.76
N MET A 119 -9.32 9.26 0.03
CA MET A 119 -8.74 7.97 0.36
C MET A 119 -7.20 8.00 0.21
N MET A 120 -6.66 8.61 -0.85
CA MET A 120 -5.21 8.75 -1.02
C MET A 120 -4.58 9.59 0.07
N GLU A 121 -5.19 10.72 0.43
CA GLU A 121 -4.68 11.61 1.46
C GLU A 121 -4.78 11.01 2.87
N GLN A 122 -5.95 10.49 3.24
CA GLN A 122 -6.25 10.05 4.61
C GLN A 122 -5.95 8.56 4.84
N GLY A 123 -6.27 7.72 3.86
CA GLY A 123 -6.10 6.26 3.98
C GLY A 123 -4.73 5.75 3.54
N MET A 124 -4.17 6.32 2.47
CA MET A 124 -2.89 5.88 1.92
C MET A 124 -1.71 6.78 2.27
N ARG A 125 -1.95 7.91 2.96
CA ARG A 125 -0.89 8.85 3.36
C ARG A 125 -0.07 9.36 2.17
N MET A 126 -0.75 9.75 1.09
CA MET A 126 -0.14 10.35 -0.09
C MET A 126 -0.45 11.85 -0.14
N ALA A 127 0.47 12.64 -0.65
CA ALA A 127 0.19 14.04 -0.95
C ALA A 127 -0.44 14.12 -2.35
N VAL A 128 -1.65 14.66 -2.43
CA VAL A 128 -2.31 14.92 -3.71
C VAL A 128 -1.85 16.26 -4.26
N VAL A 129 -1.51 16.27 -5.53
CA VAL A 129 -1.10 17.47 -6.29
C VAL A 129 -2.33 18.07 -6.91
N GLU A 130 -2.46 19.39 -6.88
CA GLU A 130 -3.56 20.06 -7.54
C GLU A 130 -3.48 19.88 -9.07
N SER A 131 -4.57 19.37 -9.62
CA SER A 131 -4.74 19.12 -11.04
C SER A 131 -6.19 19.41 -11.44
N ASN A 132 -6.55 19.18 -12.69
CA ASN A 132 -7.96 19.24 -13.09
C ASN A 132 -8.75 18.13 -12.36
N ALA A 133 -9.49 18.55 -11.33
CA ALA A 133 -10.18 17.65 -10.39
C ALA A 133 -11.25 16.75 -11.06
N ASP A 134 -11.73 17.11 -12.24
CA ASP A 134 -12.83 16.38 -12.89
C ASP A 134 -12.35 15.19 -13.73
N THR A 135 -11.09 15.17 -14.14
CA THR A 135 -10.57 14.16 -15.07
C THR A 135 -9.28 13.49 -14.62
N GLU A 136 -8.55 14.10 -13.69
CA GLU A 136 -7.21 13.63 -13.29
C GLU A 136 -6.97 13.79 -11.79
N LEU A 137 -6.27 12.82 -11.21
CA LEU A 137 -5.75 12.86 -9.84
C LEU A 137 -4.29 12.46 -9.86
N LEU A 138 -3.42 13.32 -9.31
CA LEU A 138 -1.99 13.11 -9.19
C LEU A 138 -1.62 13.03 -7.72
N ALA A 139 -0.81 12.03 -7.34
CA ALA A 139 -0.39 11.89 -5.96
C ALA A 139 1.07 11.42 -5.86
N ALA A 140 1.74 11.85 -4.80
CA ALA A 140 3.13 11.52 -4.55
C ALA A 140 3.36 11.09 -3.09
N ALA A 141 4.23 10.11 -2.91
CA ALA A 141 4.64 9.62 -1.61
C ALA A 141 6.06 9.05 -1.65
N THR A 142 6.64 8.87 -0.49
CA THR A 142 7.85 8.07 -0.31
C THR A 142 7.51 6.85 0.52
N PHE A 143 7.86 5.68 0.01
CA PHE A 143 7.77 4.44 0.76
C PHE A 143 9.04 4.27 1.61
N ARG A 144 8.86 4.17 2.92
CA ARG A 144 9.95 4.06 3.89
C ARG A 144 10.24 2.60 4.22
N THR A 145 11.51 2.24 4.16
CA THR A 145 11.98 0.94 4.65
C THR A 145 12.86 1.12 5.87
N ASN A 146 13.00 0.06 6.66
CA ASN A 146 13.97 0.00 7.76
C ASN A 146 15.29 -0.66 7.35
N THR A 147 15.53 -0.82 6.05
CA THR A 147 16.78 -1.33 5.49
C THR A 147 17.72 -0.17 5.23
N SER A 148 18.98 -0.28 5.66
CA SER A 148 20.01 0.70 5.36
C SER A 148 20.68 0.38 4.03
N GLY A 149 20.92 1.44 3.26
CA GLY A 149 21.74 1.38 2.06
C GLY A 149 23.26 1.32 2.38
N PRO A 150 24.09 1.23 1.35
CA PRO A 150 25.56 1.21 1.51
C PRO A 150 26.14 2.46 2.19
N ASP A 151 25.41 3.58 2.10
CA ASP A 151 25.75 4.88 2.70
C ASP A 151 25.27 5.02 4.16
N GLY A 152 24.69 3.96 4.75
CA GLY A 152 24.11 3.96 6.08
C GLY A 152 22.73 4.63 6.19
N ASN A 153 22.26 5.30 5.15
CA ASN A 153 20.93 5.90 5.12
C ASN A 153 19.84 4.86 4.91
N LYS A 154 18.68 5.09 5.48
CA LYS A 154 17.51 4.22 5.25
C LYS A 154 17.07 4.32 3.79
N LEU A 155 16.89 3.17 3.15
CA LEU A 155 16.40 3.10 1.80
C LEU A 155 14.97 3.63 1.74
N SER A 156 14.74 4.52 0.80
CA SER A 156 13.43 5.09 0.52
C SER A 156 13.10 4.93 -0.96
N VAL A 157 11.84 4.70 -1.27
CA VAL A 157 11.37 4.52 -2.64
C VAL A 157 10.37 5.64 -2.96
N GLY A 158 10.75 6.51 -3.90
CA GLY A 158 9.82 7.52 -4.42
C GLY A 158 8.70 6.86 -5.22
N CYS A 159 7.46 7.27 -4.98
CA CYS A 159 6.25 6.74 -5.61
C CYS A 159 5.40 7.88 -6.15
N LEU A 160 4.97 7.75 -7.39
CA LEU A 160 4.06 8.66 -8.07
C LEU A 160 2.85 7.88 -8.59
N VAL A 161 1.67 8.42 -8.41
CA VAL A 161 0.40 7.83 -8.87
C VAL A 161 -0.32 8.85 -9.75
N LYS A 162 -0.78 8.39 -10.89
CA LYS A 162 -1.64 9.13 -11.81
C LYS A 162 -2.92 8.34 -12.03
N VAL A 163 -4.07 8.97 -11.80
CA VAL A 163 -5.37 8.38 -12.09
C VAL A 163 -6.09 9.30 -13.06
N ASN A 164 -6.58 8.75 -14.15
CA ASN A 164 -7.31 9.49 -15.17
C ASN A 164 -8.68 8.86 -15.43
N VAL A 165 -9.66 9.68 -15.69
CA VAL A 165 -10.92 9.27 -16.31
C VAL A 165 -10.76 9.38 -17.81
N PRO A 166 -10.81 8.27 -18.58
CA PRO A 166 -10.67 8.36 -20.04
C PRO A 166 -11.81 9.13 -20.67
N PRO A 167 -11.53 10.00 -21.65
CA PRO A 167 -12.58 10.68 -22.40
C PRO A 167 -13.54 9.67 -23.04
N GLY A 168 -14.85 9.92 -22.88
CA GLY A 168 -15.91 9.07 -23.45
C GLY A 168 -16.17 7.76 -22.71
N ASN A 169 -15.42 7.44 -21.66
CA ASN A 169 -15.67 6.25 -20.85
C ASN A 169 -15.62 6.55 -19.34
N PRO A 170 -16.65 7.20 -18.79
CA PRO A 170 -16.70 7.58 -17.37
C PRO A 170 -16.83 6.40 -16.40
N SER A 171 -17.11 5.20 -16.92
CA SER A 171 -17.19 3.97 -16.11
C SER A 171 -15.85 3.25 -15.94
N THR A 172 -14.74 3.88 -16.32
CA THR A 172 -13.41 3.33 -16.11
C THR A 172 -12.47 4.37 -15.52
N LEU A 173 -11.45 3.87 -14.81
CA LEU A 173 -10.31 4.65 -14.36
C LEU A 173 -9.03 4.02 -14.92
N GLN A 174 -8.16 4.85 -15.46
CA GLN A 174 -6.79 4.43 -15.75
C GLN A 174 -5.91 4.80 -14.58
N VAL A 175 -5.34 3.80 -13.95
CA VAL A 175 -4.40 3.97 -12.82
C VAL A 175 -3.00 3.62 -13.33
N ALA A 176 -2.07 4.56 -13.18
CA ALA A 176 -0.67 4.35 -13.48
C ALA A 176 0.19 4.71 -12.26
N VAL A 177 1.22 3.93 -12.03
CA VAL A 177 2.14 4.11 -10.89
C VAL A 177 3.56 4.00 -11.39
N ARG A 178 4.40 4.97 -11.03
CA ARG A 178 5.84 4.93 -11.21
C ARG A 178 6.55 5.05 -9.88
N SER A 179 7.62 4.31 -9.72
CA SER A 179 8.45 4.40 -8.52
C SER A 179 9.91 4.11 -8.83
N THR A 180 10.79 4.37 -7.88
CA THR A 180 12.21 4.02 -7.99
C THR A 180 12.49 2.53 -7.79
N ALA A 181 11.45 1.69 -7.56
CA ALA A 181 11.58 0.24 -7.40
C ALA A 181 10.35 -0.48 -7.95
N ALA A 182 10.51 -1.39 -8.90
CA ALA A 182 9.44 -2.10 -9.59
C ALA A 182 8.39 -2.73 -8.66
N ARG A 183 8.82 -3.36 -7.56
CA ARG A 183 7.91 -3.94 -6.56
C ARG A 183 6.98 -2.92 -5.93
N ALA A 184 7.46 -1.69 -5.70
CA ALA A 184 6.64 -0.63 -5.13
C ALA A 184 5.58 -0.18 -6.14
N SER A 185 5.91 -0.07 -7.43
CA SER A 185 4.94 0.28 -8.47
C SER A 185 3.79 -0.73 -8.52
N TRP A 186 4.09 -2.02 -8.57
CA TRP A 186 3.07 -3.07 -8.61
C TRP A 186 2.27 -3.18 -7.32
N GLY A 187 2.93 -3.09 -6.16
CA GLY A 187 2.26 -3.12 -4.85
C GLY A 187 1.29 -1.95 -4.67
N LEU A 188 1.73 -0.73 -5.05
CA LEU A 188 0.91 0.46 -4.92
C LEU A 188 -0.22 0.49 -5.96
N LEU A 189 0.06 0.07 -7.22
CA LEU A 189 -0.99 -0.08 -8.23
C LEU A 189 -2.11 -0.97 -7.73
N HIS A 190 -1.75 -2.17 -7.21
CA HIS A 190 -2.73 -3.10 -6.68
C HIS A 190 -3.56 -2.50 -5.54
N ALA A 191 -2.92 -1.78 -4.62
CA ALA A 191 -3.61 -1.13 -3.50
C ALA A 191 -4.58 -0.06 -3.99
N VAL A 192 -4.15 0.83 -4.90
CA VAL A 192 -4.99 1.90 -5.46
C VAL A 192 -6.15 1.33 -6.26
N ALA A 193 -5.89 0.35 -7.14
CA ALA A 193 -6.92 -0.28 -7.96
C ALA A 193 -7.97 -1.03 -7.11
N ALA A 194 -7.53 -1.74 -6.06
CA ALA A 194 -8.45 -2.42 -5.14
C ALA A 194 -9.38 -1.44 -4.43
N GLN A 195 -8.84 -0.32 -3.96
CA GLN A 195 -9.64 0.72 -3.32
C GLN A 195 -10.57 1.43 -4.31
N ALA A 196 -10.11 1.69 -5.53
CA ALA A 196 -10.95 2.29 -6.56
C ALA A 196 -12.18 1.43 -6.88
N ARG A 197 -12.03 0.09 -6.90
CA ARG A 197 -13.16 -0.86 -7.04
C ARG A 197 -14.12 -0.82 -5.86
N GLY A 198 -13.61 -0.57 -4.65
CA GLY A 198 -14.42 -0.48 -3.43
C GLY A 198 -15.14 0.85 -3.25
N LEU A 199 -14.97 1.82 -4.16
CA LEU A 199 -15.67 3.11 -4.14
C LEU A 199 -17.04 3.05 -4.84
N ASP A 200 -17.38 1.94 -5.46
CA ASP A 200 -18.71 1.65 -6.01
C ASP A 200 -19.69 1.16 -4.89
#